data_277c059f38e19b4f0be81df1b97f7216
#
_entry.id   277c059f38e19b4f0be81df1b97f7216
#
_cell.length_a   1.000
_cell.length_b   1.000
_cell.length_c   1.000
_cell.angle_alpha   90.00
_cell.angle_beta   90.00
_cell.angle_gamma   90.00
#
_symmetry.space_group_name_H-M   'P 1'
#
loop_
_entity.id
_entity.type
_entity.pdbx_description
1 polymer ?
#
loop_
_entity_poly.entity_id
_entity_poly.type
_entity_poly.pdbx_seq_one_letter_code
_entity_poly.pdbx_strand_id
1 'polypeptide(L)'
;MTTLLAQQAPPARRSDRMLLPNISWTAYATLLADVGRGTRLTYDHGWLEIEMPGWLHELIARYVGELVTATLKRQRIGYAPGGATTWQRPDLSRGLEADECYYIRNVSRVAGKASLDLAVDPPPDLAIEVEVESPLLDKVDVYRRLGVPELWRVRADAACDMFQLDAAGQYQPIGVSVAVPPLTAAVVSRYLRLLTEIDFPTALARFEAEFLPTLGG
;
A
#
# COMPACT_ATOMS: atom_id res chain seq x y z
N MET A 1 4.03 -22.96 47.83
CA MET A 1 2.96 -22.34 47.01
C MET A 1 3.60 -21.21 46.20
N THR A 2 3.95 -21.48 44.95
CA THR A 2 4.60 -20.50 44.05
C THR A 2 3.50 -19.81 43.27
N THR A 3 3.24 -18.56 43.57
CA THR A 3 2.27 -17.72 42.85
C THR A 3 2.83 -17.44 41.48
N LEU A 4 2.27 -18.03 40.43
CA LEU A 4 2.49 -17.67 39.04
C LEU A 4 1.95 -16.24 38.83
N LEU A 5 2.86 -15.29 38.70
CA LEU A 5 2.52 -13.95 38.20
C LEU A 5 1.95 -14.11 36.81
N ALA A 6 0.66 -13.84 36.66
CA ALA A 6 0.03 -13.72 35.35
C ALA A 6 0.75 -12.63 34.55
N GLN A 7 1.52 -13.04 33.56
CA GLN A 7 2.13 -12.12 32.61
C GLN A 7 0.98 -11.44 31.86
N GLN A 8 0.75 -10.17 32.13
CA GLN A 8 -0.18 -9.37 31.35
C GLN A 8 0.32 -9.35 29.91
N ALA A 9 -0.55 -9.73 28.99
CA ALA A 9 -0.26 -9.56 27.57
C ALA A 9 0.14 -8.09 27.32
N PRO A 10 1.21 -7.84 26.56
CA PRO A 10 1.59 -6.48 26.21
C PRO A 10 0.39 -5.81 25.50
N PRO A 11 0.14 -4.52 25.73
CA PRO A 11 -0.90 -3.79 25.04
C PRO A 11 -0.71 -3.97 23.52
N ALA A 12 -1.82 -4.06 22.78
CA ALA A 12 -1.77 -4.13 21.33
C ALA A 12 -0.86 -3.00 20.82
N ARG A 13 0.22 -3.35 20.12
CA ARG A 13 1.18 -2.38 19.62
C ARG A 13 0.43 -1.49 18.63
N ARG A 14 0.37 -0.20 18.93
CA ARG A 14 0.18 0.85 17.92
C ARG A 14 1.38 0.80 17.00
N SER A 15 1.23 1.25 15.74
CA SER A 15 2.38 1.37 14.85
C SER A 15 3.43 2.27 15.51
N ASP A 16 4.62 1.71 15.78
CA ASP A 16 5.72 2.53 16.27
C ASP A 16 6.36 3.22 15.06
N ARG A 17 6.41 4.54 15.08
CA ARG A 17 7.03 5.36 14.02
C ARG A 17 8.13 6.22 14.57
N MET A 18 9.21 6.35 13.80
CA MET A 18 10.34 7.20 14.13
C MET A 18 10.80 7.96 12.88
N LEU A 19 11.07 9.26 13.04
CA LEU A 19 11.64 10.10 11.98
C LEU A 19 13.05 10.52 12.36
N LEU A 20 14.01 10.22 11.49
CA LEU A 20 15.43 10.52 11.65
C LEU A 20 15.89 11.51 10.57
N PRO A 21 16.45 12.66 10.95
CA PRO A 21 17.04 13.59 9.99
C PRO A 21 18.51 13.24 9.68
N ASN A 22 19.04 13.81 8.60
CA ASN A 22 20.45 13.76 8.20
C ASN A 22 20.97 12.33 7.94
N ILE A 23 20.12 11.44 7.47
CA ILE A 23 20.50 10.09 7.05
C ILE A 23 21.00 10.16 5.61
N SER A 24 22.20 9.64 5.35
CA SER A 24 22.72 9.52 3.99
C SER A 24 21.99 8.40 3.22
N TRP A 25 21.99 8.49 1.88
CA TRP A 25 21.49 7.40 1.04
C TRP A 25 22.17 6.06 1.36
N THR A 26 23.50 6.07 1.57
CA THR A 26 24.26 4.85 1.92
C THR A 26 23.79 4.25 3.24
N ALA A 27 23.53 5.09 4.26
CA ALA A 27 23.01 4.60 5.54
C ALA A 27 21.60 4.01 5.40
N TYR A 28 20.71 4.66 4.63
CA TYR A 28 19.40 4.12 4.29
C TYR A 28 19.50 2.77 3.58
N ALA A 29 20.31 2.66 2.52
CA ALA A 29 20.48 1.45 1.73
C ALA A 29 21.06 0.29 2.57
N THR A 30 22.02 0.58 3.47
CA THR A 30 22.55 -0.42 4.40
C THR A 30 21.47 -0.89 5.38
N LEU A 31 20.75 0.06 6.00
CA LEU A 31 19.67 -0.29 6.93
C LEU A 31 18.59 -1.12 6.26
N LEU A 32 18.19 -0.75 5.04
CA LEU A 32 17.19 -1.49 4.26
C LEU A 32 17.60 -2.93 3.98
N ALA A 33 18.89 -3.18 3.75
CA ALA A 33 19.41 -4.53 3.56
C ALA A 33 19.42 -5.38 4.85
N ASP A 34 19.53 -4.73 6.01
CA ASP A 34 19.69 -5.38 7.31
C ASP A 34 18.37 -5.51 8.08
N VAL A 35 17.37 -4.63 7.82
CA VAL A 35 16.08 -4.71 8.52
C VAL A 35 15.30 -5.95 8.09
N GLY A 36 14.70 -6.60 9.07
CA GLY A 36 13.83 -7.76 8.83
C GLY A 36 12.45 -7.37 8.30
N ARG A 37 11.70 -8.39 7.87
CA ARG A 37 10.29 -8.21 7.48
C ARG A 37 9.49 -7.60 8.64
N GLY A 38 8.58 -6.68 8.31
CA GLY A 38 7.74 -5.99 9.29
C GLY A 38 8.28 -4.66 9.76
N THR A 39 9.42 -4.21 9.23
CA THR A 39 9.91 -2.83 9.37
C THR A 39 9.92 -2.19 8.00
N ARG A 40 9.22 -1.08 7.85
CA ARG A 40 9.13 -0.30 6.61
C ARG A 40 9.96 0.96 6.71
N LEU A 41 10.66 1.26 5.65
CA LEU A 41 11.54 2.42 5.57
C LEU A 41 11.06 3.34 4.44
N THR A 42 10.79 4.60 4.79
CA THR A 42 10.53 5.67 3.80
C THR A 42 11.67 6.68 3.89
N TYR A 43 12.32 6.93 2.76
CA TYR A 43 13.44 7.86 2.66
C TYR A 43 13.14 8.98 1.68
N ASP A 44 13.34 10.22 2.13
CA ASP A 44 13.20 11.42 1.31
C ASP A 44 14.29 12.44 1.67
N HIS A 45 15.29 12.63 0.77
CA HIS A 45 16.33 13.67 0.87
C HIS A 45 16.97 13.82 2.26
N GLY A 46 17.39 12.71 2.87
CA GLY A 46 18.05 12.72 4.18
C GLY A 46 17.10 12.57 5.37
N TRP A 47 15.81 12.51 5.14
CA TRP A 47 14.84 12.13 6.16
C TRP A 47 14.51 10.65 6.01
N LEU A 48 14.54 9.93 7.10
CA LEU A 48 14.19 8.51 7.16
C LEU A 48 13.06 8.30 8.17
N GLU A 49 11.90 7.87 7.69
CA GLU A 49 10.85 7.33 8.52
C GLU A 49 11.02 5.82 8.63
N ILE A 50 11.01 5.33 9.87
CA ILE A 50 10.98 3.90 10.21
C ILE A 50 9.60 3.62 10.79
N GLU A 51 8.90 2.64 10.23
CA GLU A 51 7.58 2.24 10.67
C GLU A 51 7.52 0.73 10.91
N MET A 52 6.88 0.33 12.01
CA MET A 52 6.52 -1.06 12.29
C MET A 52 4.99 -1.19 12.25
N PRO A 53 4.41 -1.60 11.10
CA PRO A 53 2.96 -1.72 10.95
C PRO A 53 2.35 -2.68 11.95
N GLY A 54 1.21 -2.29 12.53
CA GLY A 54 0.45 -3.13 13.44
C GLY A 54 -0.55 -4.03 12.71
N TRP A 55 -1.22 -4.90 13.47
CA TRP A 55 -2.21 -5.86 12.96
C TRP A 55 -3.31 -5.21 12.11
N LEU A 56 -3.88 -4.08 12.56
CA LEU A 56 -4.95 -3.40 11.84
C LEU A 56 -4.49 -2.90 10.47
N HIS A 57 -3.28 -2.37 10.38
CA HIS A 57 -2.67 -1.93 9.14
C HIS A 57 -2.58 -3.09 8.13
N GLU A 58 -2.01 -4.24 8.55
CA GLU A 58 -1.87 -5.42 7.71
C GLU A 58 -3.22 -6.00 7.28
N LEU A 59 -4.21 -5.99 8.18
CA LEU A 59 -5.57 -6.44 7.89
C LEU A 59 -6.21 -5.59 6.79
N ILE A 60 -6.10 -4.26 6.89
CA ILE A 60 -6.65 -3.33 5.90
C ILE A 60 -5.93 -3.49 4.56
N ALA A 61 -4.58 -3.50 4.54
CA ALA A 61 -3.80 -3.65 3.33
C ALA A 61 -4.17 -4.93 2.58
N ARG A 62 -4.23 -6.05 3.29
CA ARG A 62 -4.62 -7.34 2.72
C ARG A 62 -6.05 -7.31 2.17
N TYR A 63 -7.00 -6.74 2.90
CA TYR A 63 -8.39 -6.72 2.46
C TYR A 63 -8.59 -5.87 1.21
N VAL A 64 -8.01 -4.67 1.15
CA VAL A 64 -8.07 -3.82 -0.04
C VAL A 64 -7.40 -4.51 -1.23
N GLY A 65 -6.29 -5.20 -1.00
CA GLY A 65 -5.63 -6.02 -2.01
C GLY A 65 -6.54 -7.11 -2.59
N GLU A 66 -7.36 -7.78 -1.75
CA GLU A 66 -8.34 -8.77 -2.23
C GLU A 66 -9.47 -8.12 -3.04
N LEU A 67 -9.97 -6.94 -2.66
CA LEU A 67 -10.98 -6.23 -3.47
C LEU A 67 -10.44 -5.92 -4.87
N VAL A 68 -9.20 -5.45 -4.98
CA VAL A 68 -8.52 -5.18 -6.26
C VAL A 68 -8.37 -6.47 -7.06
N THR A 69 -7.83 -7.51 -6.44
CA THR A 69 -7.57 -8.80 -7.07
C THR A 69 -8.85 -9.47 -7.57
N ALA A 70 -9.92 -9.48 -6.75
CA ALA A 70 -11.22 -10.04 -7.14
C ALA A 70 -11.82 -9.29 -8.33
N THR A 71 -11.70 -7.95 -8.35
CA THR A 71 -12.18 -7.12 -9.45
C THR A 71 -11.43 -7.41 -10.75
N LEU A 72 -10.10 -7.44 -10.72
CA LEU A 72 -9.27 -7.72 -11.90
C LEU A 72 -9.53 -9.13 -12.45
N LYS A 73 -9.65 -10.13 -11.57
CA LYS A 73 -10.01 -11.51 -11.95
C LYS A 73 -11.40 -11.57 -12.62
N ARG A 74 -12.38 -10.90 -12.04
CA ARG A 74 -13.74 -10.85 -12.60
C ARG A 74 -13.77 -10.27 -14.01
N GLN A 75 -12.97 -9.23 -14.25
CA GLN A 75 -12.85 -8.58 -15.55
C GLN A 75 -11.88 -9.29 -16.52
N ARG A 76 -11.20 -10.36 -16.07
CA ARG A 76 -10.17 -11.10 -16.83
C ARG A 76 -9.02 -10.21 -17.27
N ILE A 77 -8.67 -9.20 -16.47
CA ILE A 77 -7.54 -8.31 -16.70
C ILE A 77 -6.27 -8.96 -16.14
N GLY A 78 -5.22 -9.05 -16.97
CA GLY A 78 -3.90 -9.52 -16.54
C GLY A 78 -3.25 -8.53 -15.56
N TYR A 79 -2.63 -9.04 -14.50
CA TYR A 79 -1.93 -8.22 -13.51
C TYR A 79 -0.80 -9.00 -12.83
N ALA A 80 0.13 -8.27 -12.22
CA ALA A 80 1.12 -8.81 -11.32
C ALA A 80 1.04 -8.05 -9.99
N PRO A 81 0.66 -8.72 -8.87
CA PRO A 81 0.69 -8.10 -7.56
C PRO A 81 2.13 -7.98 -7.09
N GLY A 82 2.53 -6.81 -6.63
CA GLY A 82 3.85 -6.56 -6.06
C GLY A 82 3.87 -6.62 -4.54
N GLY A 83 2.68 -6.58 -3.89
CA GLY A 83 2.58 -6.55 -2.43
C GLY A 83 3.40 -5.42 -1.83
N ALA A 84 4.05 -5.69 -0.72
CA ALA A 84 4.96 -4.79 -0.03
C ALA A 84 6.34 -4.77 -0.70
N THR A 85 6.42 -4.18 -1.91
CA THR A 85 7.68 -4.03 -2.64
C THR A 85 8.34 -2.70 -2.32
N THR A 86 9.64 -2.74 -2.06
CA THR A 86 10.45 -1.54 -1.88
C THR A 86 10.83 -0.93 -3.22
N TRP A 87 10.51 0.32 -3.40
CA TRP A 87 10.84 1.13 -4.57
C TRP A 87 11.92 2.14 -4.23
N GLN A 88 12.97 2.19 -5.04
CA GLN A 88 14.14 3.04 -4.82
C GLN A 88 14.52 3.78 -6.09
N ARG A 89 14.87 5.07 -5.94
CA ARG A 89 15.47 5.92 -6.97
C ARG A 89 16.62 6.68 -6.34
N PRO A 90 17.84 6.11 -6.38
CA PRO A 90 19.05 6.74 -5.83
C PRO A 90 19.32 8.13 -6.38
N ASP A 91 19.09 8.31 -7.69
CA ASP A 91 19.23 9.57 -8.41
C ASP A 91 18.25 10.67 -7.93
N LEU A 92 17.09 10.26 -7.38
CA LEU A 92 16.12 11.16 -6.77
C LEU A 92 16.29 11.24 -5.24
N SER A 93 17.22 10.51 -4.64
CA SER A 93 17.36 10.38 -3.18
C SER A 93 16.03 10.04 -2.51
N ARG A 94 15.27 9.08 -3.08
CA ARG A 94 13.96 8.66 -2.59
C ARG A 94 13.78 7.16 -2.64
N GLY A 95 13.10 6.65 -1.61
CA GLY A 95 12.69 5.24 -1.56
C GLY A 95 11.59 5.05 -0.52
N LEU A 96 10.72 4.09 -0.78
CA LEU A 96 9.69 3.65 0.15
C LEU A 96 9.27 2.21 -0.14
N GLU A 97 8.59 1.60 0.81
CA GLU A 97 7.88 0.33 0.65
C GLU A 97 6.38 0.60 0.60
N ALA A 98 5.75 0.22 -0.51
CA ALA A 98 4.29 0.30 -0.63
C ALA A 98 3.62 -0.74 0.27
N ASP A 99 2.40 -0.50 0.74
CA ASP A 99 1.63 -1.50 1.47
C ASP A 99 1.05 -2.57 0.55
N GLU A 100 0.56 -2.14 -0.61
CA GLU A 100 0.21 -3.00 -1.73
C GLU A 100 0.50 -2.25 -3.05
N CYS A 101 0.88 -3.00 -4.10
CA CYS A 101 1.04 -2.40 -5.42
C CYS A 101 0.74 -3.39 -6.55
N TYR A 102 0.39 -2.87 -7.73
CA TYR A 102 -0.04 -3.67 -8.86
C TYR A 102 0.54 -3.15 -10.17
N TYR A 103 1.05 -4.07 -10.99
CA TYR A 103 1.28 -3.88 -12.41
C TYR A 103 0.08 -4.43 -13.18
N ILE A 104 -0.56 -3.57 -13.97
CA ILE A 104 -1.77 -3.89 -14.73
C ILE A 104 -1.52 -3.60 -16.22
N ARG A 105 -1.35 -2.33 -16.58
CA ARG A 105 -1.00 -1.92 -17.95
C ARG A 105 0.41 -2.35 -18.34
N ASN A 106 1.31 -2.29 -17.38
CA ASN A 106 2.73 -2.63 -17.54
C ASN A 106 3.04 -4.08 -17.18
N VAL A 107 2.04 -4.96 -16.99
CA VAL A 107 2.25 -6.34 -16.56
C VAL A 107 3.21 -7.12 -17.46
N SER A 108 3.13 -6.93 -18.79
CA SER A 108 4.03 -7.59 -19.75
C SER A 108 5.48 -7.14 -19.63
N ARG A 109 5.72 -5.92 -19.13
CA ARG A 109 7.07 -5.38 -18.96
C ARG A 109 7.79 -5.93 -17.73
N VAL A 110 7.05 -6.47 -16.79
CA VAL A 110 7.60 -7.04 -15.54
C VAL A 110 7.52 -8.57 -15.49
N ALA A 111 6.79 -9.18 -16.41
CA ALA A 111 6.61 -10.64 -16.46
C ALA A 111 7.96 -11.36 -16.56
N GLY A 112 8.15 -12.35 -15.68
CA GLY A 112 9.38 -13.19 -15.64
C GLY A 112 10.60 -12.52 -15.01
N LYS A 113 10.52 -11.27 -14.55
CA LYS A 113 11.63 -10.61 -13.85
C LYS A 113 11.72 -11.07 -12.40
N ALA A 114 12.93 -11.34 -11.94
CA ALA A 114 13.22 -11.69 -10.55
C ALA A 114 13.34 -10.46 -9.64
N SER A 115 13.67 -9.30 -10.21
CA SER A 115 13.76 -8.01 -9.52
C SER A 115 13.39 -6.88 -10.48
N LEU A 116 13.01 -5.75 -9.95
CA LEU A 116 12.63 -4.55 -10.70
C LEU A 116 13.52 -3.38 -10.25
N ASP A 117 13.90 -2.54 -11.22
CA ASP A 117 14.69 -1.33 -11.01
C ASP A 117 13.96 -0.15 -11.66
N LEU A 118 13.48 0.79 -10.86
CA LEU A 118 12.77 1.98 -11.36
C LEU A 118 13.61 2.95 -12.22
N ALA A 119 14.93 2.70 -12.35
CA ALA A 119 15.74 3.45 -13.30
C ALA A 119 15.50 3.00 -14.75
N VAL A 120 15.03 1.76 -14.96
CA VAL A 120 14.81 1.15 -16.29
C VAL A 120 13.42 0.51 -16.43
N ASP A 121 12.80 0.12 -15.33
CA ASP A 121 11.46 -0.47 -15.30
C ASP A 121 10.41 0.59 -14.99
N PRO A 122 9.17 0.42 -15.45
CA PRO A 122 8.09 1.32 -15.07
C PRO A 122 7.79 1.19 -13.58
N PRO A 123 7.29 2.25 -12.93
CA PRO A 123 6.68 2.11 -11.61
C PRO A 123 5.42 1.24 -11.68
N PRO A 124 4.89 0.74 -10.54
CA PRO A 124 3.60 0.07 -10.52
C PRO A 124 2.49 1.01 -11.04
N ASP A 125 1.47 0.44 -11.67
CA ASP A 125 0.34 1.22 -12.20
C ASP A 125 -0.57 1.74 -11.09
N LEU A 126 -0.61 1.02 -9.97
CA LEU A 126 -1.35 1.35 -8.75
C LEU A 126 -0.48 1.06 -7.53
N ALA A 127 -0.41 2.02 -6.62
CA ALA A 127 0.05 1.81 -5.24
C ALA A 127 -1.09 2.09 -4.25
N ILE A 128 -1.09 1.36 -3.15
CA ILE A 128 -2.03 1.53 -2.05
C ILE A 128 -1.23 1.77 -0.79
N GLU A 129 -1.54 2.83 -0.08
CA GLU A 129 -0.95 3.22 1.20
C GLU A 129 -2.02 3.20 2.28
N VAL A 130 -1.77 2.49 3.37
CA VAL A 130 -2.66 2.37 4.52
C VAL A 130 -2.19 3.26 5.65
N GLU A 131 -3.02 4.18 6.08
CA GLU A 131 -2.73 5.13 7.14
C GLU A 131 -3.60 4.85 8.37
N VAL A 132 -3.10 4.05 9.29
CA VAL A 132 -3.74 3.88 10.62
C VAL A 132 -3.46 5.08 11.49
N GLU A 133 -2.27 5.66 11.37
CA GLU A 133 -1.83 6.91 11.97
C GLU A 133 -1.23 7.80 10.88
N SER A 134 -1.21 9.11 11.11
CA SER A 134 -0.63 10.04 10.14
C SER A 134 0.86 9.76 9.93
N PRO A 135 1.32 9.67 8.66
CA PRO A 135 2.74 9.49 8.37
C PRO A 135 3.55 10.70 8.84
N LEU A 136 4.82 10.48 9.19
CA LEU A 136 5.75 11.54 9.58
C LEU A 136 6.45 12.19 8.37
N LEU A 137 6.52 11.46 7.23
CA LEU A 137 6.94 11.96 5.93
C LEU A 137 5.76 12.08 4.97
N ASP A 138 5.85 12.99 4.02
CA ASP A 138 4.89 13.08 2.91
C ASP A 138 5.12 11.95 1.89
N LYS A 139 4.60 10.76 2.21
CA LYS A 139 4.67 9.60 1.31
C LYS A 139 4.01 9.87 -0.04
N VAL A 140 2.97 10.72 -0.09
CA VAL A 140 2.30 11.09 -1.34
C VAL A 140 3.27 11.79 -2.29
N ASP A 141 4.12 12.73 -1.79
CA ASP A 141 5.15 13.35 -2.62
C ASP A 141 6.22 12.33 -3.07
N VAL A 142 6.58 11.37 -2.23
CA VAL A 142 7.53 10.31 -2.62
C VAL A 142 6.95 9.49 -3.76
N TYR A 143 5.71 8.98 -3.67
CA TYR A 143 5.03 8.24 -4.77
C TYR A 143 4.94 9.07 -6.04
N ARG A 144 4.58 10.34 -5.90
CA ARG A 144 4.51 11.30 -7.01
C ARG A 144 5.84 11.41 -7.75
N ARG A 145 6.94 11.54 -7.02
CA ARG A 145 8.30 11.66 -7.58
C ARG A 145 8.81 10.35 -8.16
N LEU A 146 8.37 9.21 -7.64
CA LEU A 146 8.63 7.90 -8.23
C LEU A 146 7.83 7.67 -9.52
N GLY A 147 6.86 8.55 -9.83
CA GLY A 147 6.07 8.48 -11.05
C GLY A 147 4.97 7.44 -11.03
N VAL A 148 4.47 7.05 -9.85
CA VAL A 148 3.36 6.09 -9.71
C VAL A 148 2.09 6.72 -10.28
N PRO A 149 1.45 6.14 -11.31
CA PRO A 149 0.33 6.78 -11.99
C PRO A 149 -0.93 6.93 -11.13
N GLU A 150 -1.21 5.96 -10.26
CA GLU A 150 -2.38 6.00 -9.38
C GLU A 150 -2.00 5.61 -7.96
N LEU A 151 -2.47 6.40 -6.98
CA LEU A 151 -2.25 6.19 -5.56
C LEU A 151 -3.59 6.17 -4.83
N TRP A 152 -3.82 5.13 -4.00
CA TRP A 152 -4.91 5.10 -3.05
C TRP A 152 -4.37 5.28 -1.64
N ARG A 153 -5.02 6.15 -0.88
CA ARG A 153 -4.78 6.30 0.56
C ARG A 153 -5.98 5.77 1.31
N VAL A 154 -5.76 4.76 2.11
CA VAL A 154 -6.80 4.07 2.87
C VAL A 154 -6.56 4.30 4.35
N ARG A 155 -7.54 4.85 5.04
CA ARG A 155 -7.42 5.19 6.47
C ARG A 155 -8.13 4.18 7.37
N ALA A 156 -7.76 4.19 8.65
CA ALA A 156 -8.35 3.32 9.67
C ALA A 156 -9.86 3.53 9.88
N ASP A 157 -10.39 4.71 9.54
CA ASP A 157 -11.83 5.03 9.56
C ASP A 157 -12.58 4.49 8.33
N ALA A 158 -11.92 3.66 7.53
CA ALA A 158 -12.39 3.10 6.27
C ALA A 158 -12.62 4.14 5.15
N ALA A 159 -12.07 5.34 5.28
CA ALA A 159 -12.07 6.27 4.17
C ALA A 159 -10.97 5.91 3.15
N CYS A 160 -11.32 6.01 1.87
CA CYS A 160 -10.41 5.80 0.75
C CYS A 160 -10.38 7.06 -0.11
N ASP A 161 -9.19 7.62 -0.31
CA ASP A 161 -8.94 8.70 -1.26
C ASP A 161 -8.11 8.14 -2.41
N MET A 162 -8.54 8.41 -3.63
CA MET A 162 -7.85 7.97 -4.85
C MET A 162 -7.29 9.19 -5.58
N PHE A 163 -6.06 9.05 -6.10
CA PHE A 163 -5.36 10.11 -6.82
C PHE A 163 -4.77 9.57 -8.12
N GLN A 164 -4.83 10.39 -9.17
CA GLN A 164 -4.17 10.13 -10.44
C GLN A 164 -3.10 11.17 -10.70
N LEU A 165 -1.92 10.72 -11.12
CA LEU A 165 -0.82 11.58 -11.54
C LEU A 165 -1.15 12.18 -12.91
N ASP A 166 -1.19 13.51 -12.99
CA ASP A 166 -1.44 14.24 -14.23
C ASP A 166 -0.14 14.46 -15.06
N ALA A 167 -0.29 15.01 -16.26
CA ALA A 167 0.83 15.32 -17.14
C ALA A 167 1.79 16.39 -16.59
N ALA A 168 1.35 17.19 -15.62
CA ALA A 168 2.18 18.17 -14.92
C ALA A 168 2.93 17.55 -13.73
N GLY A 169 2.76 16.23 -13.51
CA GLY A 169 3.38 15.51 -12.40
C GLY A 169 2.76 15.85 -11.06
N GLN A 170 1.47 16.15 -11.01
CA GLN A 170 0.73 16.40 -9.77
C GLN A 170 -0.39 15.38 -9.58
N TYR A 171 -0.62 14.95 -8.35
CA TYR A 171 -1.76 14.10 -8.04
C TYR A 171 -3.05 14.92 -8.01
N GLN A 172 -4.02 14.48 -8.80
CA GLN A 172 -5.39 15.01 -8.82
C GLN A 172 -6.33 14.00 -8.18
N PRO A 173 -7.25 14.43 -7.32
CA PRO A 173 -8.22 13.52 -6.72
C PRO A 173 -9.15 12.96 -7.79
N ILE A 174 -9.43 11.66 -7.72
CA ILE A 174 -10.37 10.95 -8.59
C ILE A 174 -11.37 10.16 -7.76
N GLY A 175 -12.60 10.02 -8.24
CA GLY A 175 -13.63 9.24 -7.58
C GLY A 175 -13.71 7.79 -8.06
N VAL A 176 -13.15 7.51 -9.23
CA VAL A 176 -13.15 6.19 -9.89
C VAL A 176 -11.72 5.83 -10.25
N SER A 177 -11.30 4.62 -9.93
CA SER A 177 -9.98 4.12 -10.30
C SER A 177 -9.80 4.08 -11.83
N VAL A 178 -8.66 4.53 -12.30
CA VAL A 178 -8.23 4.40 -13.69
C VAL A 178 -7.51 3.07 -13.92
N ALA A 179 -6.79 2.60 -12.91
CA ALA A 179 -6.06 1.34 -12.95
C ALA A 179 -7.00 0.12 -12.84
N VAL A 180 -8.05 0.22 -12.03
CA VAL A 180 -8.99 -0.87 -11.72
C VAL A 180 -10.44 -0.39 -11.85
N PRO A 181 -10.88 0.07 -13.05
CA PRO A 181 -12.27 0.44 -13.21
C PRO A 181 -13.15 -0.83 -13.11
N PRO A 182 -14.33 -0.76 -12.53
CA PRO A 182 -15.04 0.42 -12.03
C PRO A 182 -14.96 0.62 -10.50
N LEU A 183 -13.90 0.17 -9.83
CA LEU A 183 -13.77 0.44 -8.40
C LEU A 183 -13.78 1.96 -8.14
N THR A 184 -14.62 2.37 -7.20
CA THR A 184 -14.67 3.75 -6.74
C THR A 184 -14.20 3.85 -5.28
N ALA A 185 -13.75 5.03 -4.88
CA ALA A 185 -13.41 5.30 -3.50
C ALA A 185 -14.59 4.96 -2.54
N ALA A 186 -15.82 5.24 -2.96
CA ALA A 186 -17.03 4.94 -2.18
C ALA A 186 -17.27 3.41 -2.05
N VAL A 187 -17.01 2.63 -3.11
CA VAL A 187 -17.13 1.16 -3.07
C VAL A 187 -16.08 0.58 -2.12
N VAL A 188 -14.82 0.97 -2.26
CA VAL A 188 -13.75 0.50 -1.36
C VAL A 188 -14.08 0.84 0.09
N SER A 189 -14.45 2.10 0.37
CA SER A 189 -14.84 2.54 1.71
C SER A 189 -16.04 1.79 2.29
N ARG A 190 -17.05 1.47 1.46
CA ARG A 190 -18.22 0.70 1.89
C ARG A 190 -17.85 -0.69 2.38
N TYR A 191 -17.08 -1.43 1.58
CA TYR A 191 -16.74 -2.81 1.93
C TYR A 191 -15.67 -2.89 3.01
N LEU A 192 -14.76 -1.92 3.08
CA LEU A 192 -13.78 -1.86 4.16
C LEU A 192 -14.45 -1.66 5.55
N ARG A 193 -15.53 -0.87 5.63
CA ARG A 193 -16.30 -0.71 6.88
C ARG A 193 -16.83 -2.04 7.41
N LEU A 194 -17.12 -3.02 6.55
CA LEU A 194 -17.60 -4.33 7.01
C LEU A 194 -16.62 -5.05 7.92
N LEU A 195 -15.31 -4.78 7.81
CA LEU A 195 -14.31 -5.37 8.70
C LEU A 195 -14.46 -4.96 10.18
N THR A 196 -15.23 -3.92 10.46
CA THR A 196 -15.55 -3.53 11.85
C THR A 196 -16.75 -4.30 12.41
N GLU A 197 -17.50 -5.00 11.58
CA GLU A 197 -18.77 -5.64 11.91
C GLU A 197 -18.72 -7.17 11.75
N ILE A 198 -18.00 -7.65 10.74
CA ILE A 198 -17.95 -9.07 10.37
C ILE A 198 -16.51 -9.49 10.04
N ASP A 199 -16.27 -10.79 10.01
CA ASP A 199 -14.96 -11.36 9.69
C ASP A 199 -14.55 -11.13 8.22
N PHE A 200 -13.26 -11.21 7.95
CA PHE A 200 -12.64 -10.97 6.64
C PHE A 200 -13.26 -11.82 5.51
N PRO A 201 -13.37 -13.16 5.61
CA PRO A 201 -13.95 -13.96 4.55
C PRO A 201 -15.40 -13.59 4.25
N THR A 202 -16.21 -13.32 5.28
CA THR A 202 -17.63 -12.93 5.13
C THR A 202 -17.75 -11.56 4.45
N ALA A 203 -16.89 -10.60 4.81
CA ALA A 203 -16.86 -9.28 4.18
C ALA A 203 -16.47 -9.37 2.69
N LEU A 204 -15.46 -10.19 2.37
CA LEU A 204 -15.02 -10.42 0.99
C LEU A 204 -16.11 -11.12 0.17
N ALA A 205 -16.73 -12.18 0.69
CA ALA A 205 -17.82 -12.89 0.03
C ALA A 205 -19.01 -11.96 -0.27
N ARG A 206 -19.30 -11.00 0.62
CA ARG A 206 -20.33 -9.99 0.38
C ARG A 206 -19.96 -9.05 -0.76
N PHE A 207 -18.71 -8.59 -0.83
CA PHE A 207 -18.22 -7.82 -1.98
C PHE A 207 -18.37 -8.60 -3.29
N GLU A 208 -17.95 -9.87 -3.30
CA GLU A 208 -18.03 -10.73 -4.48
C GLU A 208 -19.48 -10.97 -4.92
N ALA A 209 -20.40 -11.15 -3.99
CA ALA A 209 -21.80 -11.41 -4.28
C ALA A 209 -22.60 -10.17 -4.70
N GLU A 210 -22.31 -9.00 -4.12
CA GLU A 210 -23.08 -7.78 -4.33
C GLU A 210 -22.50 -6.88 -5.43
N PHE A 211 -21.17 -6.75 -5.48
CA PHE A 211 -20.50 -5.80 -6.39
C PHE A 211 -20.04 -6.46 -7.69
N LEU A 212 -19.34 -7.60 -7.64
CA LEU A 212 -18.76 -8.19 -8.86
C LEU A 212 -19.80 -8.55 -9.94
N PRO A 213 -21.05 -8.97 -9.63
CA PRO A 213 -22.06 -9.21 -10.67
C PRO A 213 -22.48 -7.95 -11.42
N THR A 214 -22.32 -6.76 -10.82
CA THR A 214 -22.64 -5.48 -11.49
C THR A 214 -21.67 -5.13 -12.62
N LEU A 215 -20.52 -5.81 -12.68
CA LEU A 215 -19.45 -5.54 -13.63
C LEU A 215 -19.65 -6.29 -14.96
N GLY A 216 -20.74 -6.60 -15.44
CA GLY A 216 -20.91 -7.30 -16.73
C GLY A 216 -19.85 -8.38 -17.02
N GLY A 217 -20.16 -9.41 -17.69
CA GLY A 217 -19.21 -10.44 -18.11
C GLY A 217 -18.62 -10.14 -19.47
#